data_6d81108a3282f985445017185d4efe79
#
_entry.id   6d81108a3282f985445017185d4efe79
#
_cell.length_a   1.000
_cell.length_b   1.000
_cell.length_c   1.000
_cell.angle_alpha   90.00
_cell.angle_beta   90.00
_cell.angle_gamma   90.00
#
_symmetry.space_group_name_H-M   'P 1'
#
loop_
_entity.id
_entity.type
_entity.pdbx_description
1 polymer ?
#
loop_
_entity_poly.entity_id
_entity_poly.type
_entity_poly.pdbx_seq_one_letter_code
_entity_poly.pdbx_strand_id
1 'polypeptide(L)'
;MAALVLSVAGAAVGGAVFGPAGAIAGRIAGAIGGSLIDRALFSSNTERNVEGPRLADLDVMASTEGAPIPRIYGRARLAGQVIWATKIEEVVSSHSDTEGGKGGPTATTNTTTYTYFANFAVGLCAGPIGRVGRIWADGKPLDLHGVTFRTYTGAESQTPDPLIVAREGAENAPAYRGLAYIVFERLPLADFGNRIPQLSFELMRPLGRLEKMTRAMTLIPGTTEFGYEPGTVVRLLGPGQFAAENRHAAHAASDVEAALDDLQATCPNVERVALVVAWFGSDLRADNFSLTPKVDSAIKQTFPPNWSVADIPRIVAPVVSAVGGRPAFGGTPSDDSVTHLIQELRARGLKITLYPFVMMDIPAGNALTDPYTGAASQPTYPW
;
A
#
# COMPACT_ATOMS: atom_id res chain seq x y z
N MET A 1 -46.98 10.60 -6.54
CA MET A 1 -47.23 11.64 -5.49
C MET A 1 -46.49 11.30 -4.20
N ALA A 2 -46.55 10.06 -3.71
CA ALA A 2 -45.79 9.64 -2.51
C ALA A 2 -44.27 9.81 -2.66
N ALA A 3 -43.73 9.56 -3.87
CA ALA A 3 -42.32 9.74 -4.16
C ALA A 3 -41.83 11.18 -3.91
N LEU A 4 -42.64 12.16 -4.23
CA LEU A 4 -42.27 13.58 -4.09
C LEU A 4 -42.28 14.02 -2.62
N VAL A 5 -43.28 13.57 -1.87
CA VAL A 5 -43.41 13.90 -0.44
C VAL A 5 -42.31 13.23 0.36
N LEU A 6 -42.04 11.93 0.13
CA LEU A 6 -41.00 11.18 0.83
C LEU A 6 -39.59 11.63 0.45
N SER A 7 -39.34 12.10 -0.78
CA SER A 7 -38.03 12.67 -1.14
C SER A 7 -37.72 13.97 -0.38
N VAL A 8 -38.68 14.81 -0.16
CA VAL A 8 -38.56 16.07 0.60
C VAL A 8 -38.35 15.75 2.10
N ALA A 9 -39.14 14.83 2.66
CA ALA A 9 -39.00 14.40 4.03
C ALA A 9 -37.66 13.71 4.29
N GLY A 10 -37.23 12.84 3.38
CA GLY A 10 -35.92 12.17 3.44
C GLY A 10 -34.76 13.15 3.39
N ALA A 11 -34.84 14.17 2.52
CA ALA A 11 -33.82 15.22 2.48
C ALA A 11 -33.73 16.04 3.77
N ALA A 12 -34.86 16.35 4.40
CA ALA A 12 -34.90 17.09 5.66
C ALA A 12 -34.28 16.28 6.82
N VAL A 13 -34.64 15.00 6.95
CA VAL A 13 -34.10 14.12 7.98
C VAL A 13 -32.61 13.82 7.74
N GLY A 14 -32.24 13.49 6.50
CA GLY A 14 -30.84 13.22 6.14
C GLY A 14 -29.94 14.45 6.33
N GLY A 15 -30.44 15.64 5.97
CA GLY A 15 -29.74 16.91 6.17
C GLY A 15 -29.54 17.27 7.65
N ALA A 16 -30.52 16.98 8.50
CA ALA A 16 -30.43 17.23 9.94
C ALA A 16 -29.40 16.33 10.65
N VAL A 17 -29.19 15.09 10.16
CA VAL A 17 -28.31 14.10 10.82
C VAL A 17 -26.91 14.10 10.23
N PHE A 18 -26.76 14.26 8.91
CA PHE A 18 -25.50 14.09 8.20
C PHE A 18 -25.11 15.27 7.29
N GLY A 19 -25.72 16.44 7.47
CA GLY A 19 -25.42 17.65 6.72
C GLY A 19 -25.78 17.56 5.22
N PRO A 20 -25.12 18.34 4.32
CA PRO A 20 -25.50 18.42 2.89
C PRO A 20 -25.44 17.08 2.14
N ALA A 21 -24.45 16.23 2.47
CA ALA A 21 -24.33 14.89 1.87
C ALA A 21 -25.48 13.97 2.31
N GLY A 22 -25.91 14.06 3.56
CA GLY A 22 -27.06 13.34 4.10
C GLY A 22 -28.38 13.80 3.50
N ALA A 23 -28.52 15.08 3.17
CA ALA A 23 -29.69 15.61 2.49
C ALA A 23 -29.85 15.00 1.07
N ILE A 24 -28.75 14.83 0.34
CA ILE A 24 -28.76 14.21 -1.00
C ILE A 24 -29.10 12.72 -0.89
N ALA A 25 -28.44 11.99 0.01
CA ALA A 25 -28.72 10.58 0.23
C ALA A 25 -30.14 10.31 0.72
N GLY A 26 -30.64 11.13 1.67
CA GLY A 26 -31.99 11.06 2.18
C GLY A 26 -33.05 11.38 1.14
N ARG A 27 -32.77 12.32 0.22
CA ARG A 27 -33.64 12.64 -0.91
C ARG A 27 -33.76 11.47 -1.90
N ILE A 28 -32.65 10.81 -2.20
CA ILE A 28 -32.62 9.63 -3.06
C ILE A 28 -33.36 8.46 -2.41
N ALA A 29 -33.09 8.16 -1.15
CA ALA A 29 -33.77 7.08 -0.41
C ALA A 29 -35.27 7.35 -0.27
N GLY A 30 -35.67 8.60 0.00
CA GLY A 30 -37.07 9.00 0.08
C GLY A 30 -37.79 8.94 -1.26
N ALA A 31 -37.12 9.28 -2.36
CA ALA A 31 -37.67 9.15 -3.71
C ALA A 31 -37.90 7.69 -4.11
N ILE A 32 -36.95 6.79 -3.76
CA ILE A 32 -37.06 5.35 -4.00
C ILE A 32 -38.21 4.76 -3.18
N GLY A 33 -38.26 5.02 -1.87
CA GLY A 33 -39.33 4.56 -0.99
C GLY A 33 -40.72 5.08 -1.44
N GLY A 34 -40.82 6.35 -1.83
CA GLY A 34 -42.03 6.93 -2.35
C GLY A 34 -42.47 6.34 -3.68
N SER A 35 -41.54 5.98 -4.56
CA SER A 35 -41.84 5.31 -5.83
C SER A 35 -42.38 3.90 -5.64
N LEU A 36 -41.93 3.20 -4.60
CA LEU A 36 -42.46 1.87 -4.21
C LEU A 36 -43.92 1.96 -3.75
N ILE A 37 -44.27 2.99 -2.96
CA ILE A 37 -45.64 3.23 -2.50
C ILE A 37 -46.53 3.63 -3.66
N ASP A 38 -46.09 4.54 -4.57
CA ASP A 38 -46.85 4.92 -5.75
C ASP A 38 -47.11 3.69 -6.68
N ARG A 39 -46.11 2.77 -6.75
CA ARG A 39 -46.26 1.50 -7.51
C ARG A 39 -47.25 0.54 -6.87
N ALA A 40 -47.25 0.40 -5.54
CA ALA A 40 -48.17 -0.47 -4.84
C ALA A 40 -49.64 -0.04 -5.00
N LEU A 41 -49.84 1.27 -5.23
CA LEU A 41 -51.16 1.86 -5.40
C LEU A 41 -51.64 1.88 -6.86
N PHE A 42 -50.71 1.90 -7.86
CA PHE A 42 -51.01 2.05 -9.29
C PHE A 42 -50.45 0.95 -10.18
N SER A 43 -50.41 -0.29 -9.71
CA SER A 43 -49.74 -1.43 -10.30
C SER A 43 -49.84 -1.60 -11.83
N SER A 44 -48.68 -1.48 -12.47
CA SER A 44 -48.32 -2.19 -13.69
C SER A 44 -46.89 -2.69 -13.57
N ASN A 45 -46.59 -3.90 -14.09
CA ASN A 45 -45.22 -4.42 -14.17
C ASN A 45 -44.37 -3.40 -14.94
N THR A 46 -43.41 -2.77 -14.28
CA THR A 46 -42.55 -1.76 -14.94
C THR A 46 -41.11 -2.28 -14.89
N GLU A 47 -40.54 -2.51 -16.05
CA GLU A 47 -39.09 -2.72 -16.21
C GLU A 47 -38.43 -1.34 -16.23
N ARG A 48 -37.43 -1.16 -15.35
CA ARG A 48 -36.59 0.03 -15.34
C ARG A 48 -35.17 -0.35 -15.74
N ASN A 49 -34.70 0.15 -16.86
CA ASN A 49 -33.31 0.04 -17.27
C ASN A 49 -32.54 1.27 -16.77
N VAL A 50 -31.51 1.03 -15.95
CA VAL A 50 -30.59 2.06 -15.49
C VAL A 50 -29.25 1.81 -16.15
N GLU A 51 -28.82 2.73 -17.01
CA GLU A 51 -27.50 2.72 -17.61
C GLU A 51 -26.53 3.55 -16.73
N GLY A 52 -25.36 2.95 -16.41
CA GLY A 52 -24.25 3.66 -15.79
C GLY A 52 -23.58 4.66 -16.74
N PRO A 53 -22.71 5.54 -16.25
CA PRO A 53 -21.99 6.50 -17.08
C PRO A 53 -21.10 5.78 -18.10
N ARG A 54 -21.14 6.25 -19.36
CA ARG A 54 -20.26 5.81 -20.44
C ARG A 54 -19.12 6.79 -20.65
N LEU A 55 -18.02 6.30 -21.21
CA LEU A 55 -16.89 7.12 -21.61
C LEU A 55 -17.31 8.10 -22.71
N ALA A 56 -17.25 9.42 -22.42
CA ALA A 56 -17.66 10.45 -23.37
C ALA A 56 -16.48 11.01 -24.19
N ASP A 57 -15.30 11.19 -23.57
CA ASP A 57 -14.08 11.71 -24.20
C ASP A 57 -12.81 11.08 -23.60
N LEU A 58 -11.79 10.91 -24.44
CA LEU A 58 -10.53 10.28 -24.09
C LEU A 58 -9.44 11.35 -23.94
N ASP A 59 -9.22 11.86 -22.72
CA ASP A 59 -8.01 12.62 -22.40
C ASP A 59 -6.87 11.65 -22.10
N VAL A 60 -5.91 11.52 -23.01
CA VAL A 60 -4.77 10.60 -22.91
C VAL A 60 -3.52 11.38 -22.51
N MET A 61 -2.68 10.78 -21.67
CA MET A 61 -1.31 11.23 -21.41
C MET A 61 -0.57 11.41 -22.74
N ALA A 62 0.15 12.53 -22.90
CA ALA A 62 0.74 12.88 -24.19
C ALA A 62 1.66 11.76 -24.74
N SER A 63 1.43 11.38 -25.98
CA SER A 63 2.36 10.60 -26.80
C SER A 63 2.84 11.51 -27.93
N THR A 64 4.04 12.07 -27.77
CA THR A 64 4.60 13.01 -28.77
C THR A 64 5.73 12.30 -29.51
N GLU A 65 5.55 12.08 -30.80
CA GLU A 65 6.62 11.56 -31.64
C GLU A 65 7.78 12.56 -31.69
N GLY A 66 9.03 12.03 -31.56
CA GLY A 66 10.24 12.85 -31.54
C GLY A 66 10.54 13.55 -30.20
N ALA A 67 9.77 13.29 -29.15
CA ALA A 67 10.10 13.80 -27.83
C ALA A 67 11.41 13.20 -27.30
N PRO A 68 12.28 14.00 -26.65
CA PRO A 68 13.56 13.53 -26.15
C PRO A 68 13.39 12.52 -25.03
N ILE A 69 14.14 11.41 -25.08
CA ILE A 69 14.23 10.43 -24.01
C ILE A 69 15.14 11.00 -22.91
N PRO A 70 14.63 11.28 -21.72
CA PRO A 70 15.45 11.82 -20.64
C PRO A 70 16.47 10.77 -20.15
N ARG A 71 17.60 11.25 -19.61
CA ARG A 71 18.56 10.41 -18.90
C ARG A 71 18.70 10.90 -17.47
N ILE A 72 18.48 10.01 -16.51
CA ILE A 72 18.57 10.34 -15.09
C ILE A 72 19.94 9.96 -14.52
N TYR A 73 20.27 10.62 -13.41
CA TYR A 73 21.44 10.34 -12.59
C TYR A 73 21.01 10.39 -11.12
N GLY A 74 21.18 9.27 -10.38
CA GLY A 74 20.69 9.11 -9.04
C GLY A 74 19.18 8.80 -8.99
N ARG A 75 18.46 9.48 -8.11
CA ARG A 75 17.03 9.31 -7.88
C ARG A 75 16.28 10.55 -8.39
N ALA A 76 15.31 10.33 -9.27
CA ALA A 76 14.50 11.41 -9.83
C ALA A 76 13.05 10.97 -10.05
N ARG A 77 12.11 11.93 -10.02
CA ARG A 77 10.73 11.73 -10.44
C ARG A 77 10.54 12.31 -11.84
N LEU A 78 10.07 11.49 -12.77
CA LEU A 78 9.80 11.88 -14.16
C LEU A 78 8.36 11.56 -14.54
N ALA A 79 7.81 12.38 -15.42
CA ALA A 79 6.63 12.00 -16.20
C ALA A 79 7.05 10.99 -17.28
N GLY A 80 6.19 10.01 -17.55
CA GLY A 80 6.41 9.08 -18.64
C GLY A 80 5.70 9.51 -19.92
N GLN A 81 6.00 8.83 -21.01
CA GLN A 81 5.33 8.99 -22.31
C GLN A 81 4.70 7.66 -22.72
N VAL A 82 3.46 7.67 -23.18
CA VAL A 82 2.85 6.46 -23.74
C VAL A 82 3.56 6.09 -25.04
N ILE A 83 4.15 4.89 -25.05
CA ILE A 83 4.87 4.34 -26.22
C ILE A 83 4.09 3.24 -26.93
N TRP A 84 3.10 2.66 -26.25
CA TRP A 84 2.21 1.65 -26.80
C TRP A 84 0.91 1.62 -25.97
N ALA A 85 -0.22 1.39 -26.63
CA ALA A 85 -1.51 1.22 -25.98
C ALA A 85 -2.47 0.42 -26.86
N THR A 86 -3.39 -0.33 -26.24
CA THR A 86 -4.56 -0.90 -26.92
C THR A 86 -5.75 0.02 -26.83
N LYS A 87 -6.83 -0.34 -27.52
CA LYS A 87 -8.15 0.26 -27.24
C LYS A 87 -8.54 -0.04 -25.79
N ILE A 88 -9.23 0.91 -25.15
CA ILE A 88 -9.80 0.72 -23.82
C ILE A 88 -10.78 -0.45 -23.86
N GLU A 89 -10.66 -1.36 -22.92
CA GLU A 89 -11.58 -2.48 -22.74
C GLU A 89 -12.82 -2.01 -21.97
N GLU A 90 -13.99 -2.20 -22.54
CA GLU A 90 -15.27 -2.00 -21.86
C GLU A 90 -15.80 -3.35 -21.40
N VAL A 91 -16.08 -3.50 -20.12
CA VAL A 91 -16.73 -4.67 -19.54
C VAL A 91 -18.10 -4.26 -19.07
N VAL A 92 -19.12 -4.91 -19.62
CA VAL A 92 -20.53 -4.65 -19.29
C VAL A 92 -21.00 -5.70 -18.32
N SER A 93 -21.51 -5.31 -17.17
CA SER A 93 -22.19 -6.20 -16.21
C SER A 93 -23.63 -5.74 -16.03
N SER A 94 -24.57 -6.71 -16.12
CA SER A 94 -25.99 -6.48 -15.88
C SER A 94 -26.42 -7.22 -14.65
N HIS A 95 -27.06 -6.53 -13.73
CA HIS A 95 -27.64 -7.09 -12.52
C HIS A 95 -29.14 -6.79 -12.49
N SER A 96 -29.95 -7.83 -12.22
CA SER A 96 -31.39 -7.71 -12.13
C SER A 96 -31.82 -7.94 -10.69
N ASP A 97 -32.33 -6.92 -10.06
CA ASP A 97 -32.94 -7.00 -8.73
C ASP A 97 -34.45 -7.05 -8.88
N THR A 98 -35.04 -8.11 -8.34
CA THR A 98 -36.49 -8.29 -8.33
C THR A 98 -37.00 -8.14 -6.90
N GLU A 99 -37.69 -7.03 -6.65
CA GLU A 99 -38.38 -6.82 -5.39
C GLU A 99 -39.87 -7.19 -5.53
N GLY A 100 -40.29 -8.18 -4.78
CA GLY A 100 -41.70 -8.62 -4.73
C GLY A 100 -42.04 -9.20 -3.39
N GLY A 101 -43.10 -8.71 -2.75
CA GLY A 101 -43.71 -9.30 -1.56
C GLY A 101 -44.69 -10.39 -1.97
N LYS A 102 -44.96 -11.37 -1.04
CA LYS A 102 -45.88 -12.52 -1.23
C LYS A 102 -47.29 -12.03 -1.56
N GLY A 103 -47.62 -11.99 -2.89
CA GLY A 103 -48.95 -11.58 -3.39
C GLY A 103 -49.10 -10.12 -3.89
N GLY A 104 -48.00 -9.38 -4.07
CA GLY A 104 -48.00 -8.02 -4.63
C GLY A 104 -47.37 -7.94 -6.03
N PRO A 105 -47.46 -6.78 -6.73
CA PRO A 105 -46.84 -6.59 -8.02
C PRO A 105 -45.32 -6.64 -7.89
N THR A 106 -44.67 -7.32 -8.81
CA THR A 106 -43.22 -7.49 -8.88
C THR A 106 -42.61 -6.37 -9.69
N ALA A 107 -41.60 -5.67 -9.13
CA ALA A 107 -40.80 -4.70 -9.87
C ALA A 107 -39.39 -5.27 -10.12
N THR A 108 -39.00 -5.34 -11.38
CA THR A 108 -37.65 -5.74 -11.77
C THR A 108 -36.85 -4.51 -12.17
N THR A 109 -35.72 -4.27 -11.51
CA THR A 109 -34.76 -3.22 -11.87
C THR A 109 -33.55 -3.88 -12.50
N ASN A 110 -33.30 -3.59 -13.77
CA ASN A 110 -32.10 -4.01 -14.46
C ASN A 110 -31.08 -2.86 -14.41
N THR A 111 -29.96 -3.11 -13.72
CA THR A 111 -28.85 -2.16 -13.65
C THR A 111 -27.73 -2.65 -14.56
N THR A 112 -27.37 -1.83 -15.56
CA THR A 112 -26.21 -2.08 -16.42
C THR A 112 -25.06 -1.19 -15.97
N THR A 113 -23.93 -1.81 -15.60
CA THR A 113 -22.72 -1.10 -15.18
C THR A 113 -21.64 -1.32 -16.22
N TYR A 114 -20.94 -0.23 -16.58
CA TYR A 114 -19.81 -0.23 -17.50
C TYR A 114 -18.54 -0.03 -16.68
N THR A 115 -17.58 -0.93 -16.85
CA THR A 115 -16.25 -0.84 -16.22
C THR A 115 -15.19 -0.81 -17.31
N TYR A 116 -14.23 0.11 -17.19
CA TYR A 116 -13.23 0.36 -18.21
C TYR A 116 -11.83 -0.01 -17.71
N PHE A 117 -11.04 -0.66 -18.58
CA PHE A 117 -9.66 -1.04 -18.30
C PHE A 117 -8.75 -0.60 -19.43
N ALA A 118 -7.52 -0.20 -19.09
CA ALA A 118 -6.50 0.17 -20.07
C ALA A 118 -5.30 -0.77 -20.04
N ASN A 119 -4.81 -1.12 -21.23
CA ASN A 119 -3.54 -1.79 -21.44
C ASN A 119 -2.61 -0.83 -22.17
N PHE A 120 -1.49 -0.47 -21.55
CA PHE A 120 -0.56 0.49 -22.14
C PHE A 120 0.85 0.35 -21.59
N ALA A 121 1.82 0.80 -22.38
CA ALA A 121 3.22 0.91 -21.98
C ALA A 121 3.66 2.37 -21.92
N VAL A 122 4.43 2.70 -20.90
CA VAL A 122 4.95 4.04 -20.65
C VAL A 122 6.47 4.00 -20.70
N GLY A 123 7.07 4.70 -21.66
CA GLY A 123 8.50 4.96 -21.72
C GLY A 123 8.92 5.97 -20.67
N LEU A 124 10.02 5.70 -19.98
CA LEU A 124 10.47 6.44 -18.80
C LEU A 124 11.74 7.25 -19.05
N CYS A 125 12.84 6.56 -19.33
CA CYS A 125 14.14 7.21 -19.55
C CYS A 125 15.12 6.28 -20.26
N ALA A 126 16.25 6.81 -20.72
CA ALA A 126 17.35 5.99 -21.24
C ALA A 126 17.86 5.03 -20.15
N GLY A 127 17.90 3.74 -20.48
CA GLY A 127 18.38 2.66 -19.61
C GLY A 127 19.90 2.49 -19.60
N PRO A 128 20.43 1.49 -18.88
CA PRO A 128 19.69 0.77 -17.87
C PRO A 128 19.53 1.59 -16.57
N ILE A 129 18.40 1.37 -15.87
CA ILE A 129 18.16 1.87 -14.52
C ILE A 129 18.22 0.74 -13.50
N GLY A 130 18.33 1.06 -12.22
CA GLY A 130 18.27 0.06 -11.15
C GLY A 130 16.84 -0.38 -10.85
N ARG A 131 15.91 0.60 -10.77
CA ARG A 131 14.52 0.32 -10.37
C ARG A 131 13.57 1.45 -10.74
N VAL A 132 12.29 1.08 -10.89
CA VAL A 132 11.14 1.98 -10.77
C VAL A 132 10.62 1.87 -9.33
N GLY A 133 10.59 2.99 -8.60
CA GLY A 133 10.06 3.08 -7.24
C GLY A 133 8.59 3.47 -7.23
N ARG A 134 8.26 4.53 -6.48
CA ARG A 134 6.88 5.03 -6.35
C ARG A 134 6.31 5.51 -7.67
N ILE A 135 5.01 5.28 -7.85
CA ILE A 135 4.25 5.75 -9.02
C ILE A 135 3.14 6.67 -8.49
N TRP A 136 2.90 7.76 -9.20
CA TRP A 136 1.80 8.69 -8.91
C TRP A 136 0.88 8.75 -10.11
N ALA A 137 -0.42 8.76 -9.82
CA ALA A 137 -1.49 9.00 -10.77
C ALA A 137 -2.19 10.32 -10.40
N ASP A 138 -2.29 11.26 -11.33
CA ASP A 138 -2.86 12.60 -11.11
C ASP A 138 -2.28 13.31 -9.86
N GLY A 139 -0.96 13.14 -9.63
CA GLY A 139 -0.24 13.73 -8.51
C GLY A 139 -0.34 13.00 -7.18
N LYS A 140 -1.21 11.99 -7.05
CA LYS A 140 -1.38 11.18 -5.84
C LYS A 140 -0.62 9.85 -5.96
N PRO A 141 -0.03 9.31 -4.88
CA PRO A 141 0.56 7.98 -4.90
C PRO A 141 -0.46 6.94 -5.39
N LEU A 142 -0.06 6.15 -6.39
CA LEU A 142 -0.86 5.06 -6.93
C LEU A 142 -0.66 3.82 -6.04
N ASP A 143 -1.75 3.29 -5.50
CA ASP A 143 -1.72 1.97 -4.87
C ASP A 143 -1.66 0.90 -5.95
N LEU A 144 -0.59 0.11 -5.92
CA LEU A 144 -0.34 -0.95 -6.89
C LEU A 144 -0.92 -2.30 -6.46
N HIS A 145 -1.58 -2.36 -5.30
CA HIS A 145 -2.24 -3.59 -4.87
C HIS A 145 -3.35 -3.98 -5.85
N GLY A 146 -3.26 -5.19 -6.39
CA GLY A 146 -4.21 -5.68 -7.39
C GLY A 146 -4.02 -5.11 -8.81
N VAL A 147 -3.02 -4.26 -9.03
CA VAL A 147 -2.65 -3.77 -10.36
C VAL A 147 -1.60 -4.68 -10.97
N THR A 148 -1.89 -5.23 -12.15
CA THR A 148 -0.92 -6.01 -12.91
C THR A 148 -0.02 -5.07 -13.72
N PHE A 149 1.27 -5.09 -13.45
CA PHE A 149 2.25 -4.32 -14.20
C PHE A 149 3.59 -5.06 -14.30
N ARG A 150 4.40 -4.67 -15.28
CA ARG A 150 5.76 -5.19 -15.48
C ARG A 150 6.70 -4.04 -15.78
N THR A 151 7.89 -4.09 -15.19
CA THR A 151 8.92 -3.06 -15.36
C THR A 151 10.10 -3.62 -16.18
N TYR A 152 10.60 -2.78 -17.07
CA TYR A 152 11.74 -3.06 -17.94
C TYR A 152 12.79 -1.99 -17.72
N THR A 153 13.99 -2.40 -17.35
CA THR A 153 15.05 -1.46 -16.92
C THR A 153 15.79 -0.77 -18.06
N GLY A 154 15.55 -1.18 -19.30
CA GLY A 154 16.28 -0.65 -20.47
C GLY A 154 17.61 -1.35 -20.71
N ALA A 155 17.76 -2.61 -20.29
CA ALA A 155 18.96 -3.40 -20.58
C ALA A 155 19.02 -3.80 -22.07
N GLU A 156 20.24 -3.97 -22.60
CA GLU A 156 20.44 -4.44 -23.98
C GLU A 156 19.93 -5.88 -24.22
N SER A 157 19.87 -6.69 -23.15
CA SER A 157 19.33 -8.05 -23.19
C SER A 157 17.81 -8.13 -23.00
N GLN A 158 17.13 -6.97 -22.91
CA GLN A 158 15.69 -6.88 -22.69
C GLN A 158 14.90 -7.57 -23.80
N THR A 159 13.90 -8.34 -23.41
CA THR A 159 12.96 -9.02 -24.32
C THR A 159 11.65 -8.25 -24.45
N PRO A 160 10.88 -8.43 -25.52
CA PRO A 160 9.56 -7.83 -25.66
C PRO A 160 8.62 -8.27 -24.52
N ASP A 161 7.72 -7.37 -24.12
CA ASP A 161 6.68 -7.67 -23.13
C ASP A 161 5.69 -8.70 -23.69
N PRO A 162 5.30 -9.73 -22.90
CA PRO A 162 4.40 -10.79 -23.37
C PRO A 162 3.01 -10.27 -23.79
N LEU A 163 2.49 -9.19 -23.18
CA LEU A 163 1.22 -8.59 -23.58
C LEU A 163 1.36 -7.92 -24.96
N ILE A 164 2.47 -7.21 -25.20
CA ILE A 164 2.76 -6.59 -26.49
C ILE A 164 2.92 -7.68 -27.56
N VAL A 165 3.66 -8.76 -27.25
CA VAL A 165 3.80 -9.93 -28.14
C VAL A 165 2.45 -10.55 -28.48
N ALA A 166 1.58 -10.71 -27.49
CA ALA A 166 0.24 -11.28 -27.70
C ALA A 166 -0.66 -10.42 -28.58
N ARG A 167 -0.44 -9.10 -28.62
CA ARG A 167 -1.26 -8.15 -29.40
C ARG A 167 -0.69 -7.85 -30.78
N GLU A 168 0.62 -7.69 -30.88
CA GLU A 168 1.31 -7.27 -32.12
C GLU A 168 1.89 -8.46 -32.91
N GLY A 169 2.05 -9.62 -32.27
CA GLY A 169 2.80 -10.75 -32.78
C GLY A 169 4.29 -10.67 -32.46
N ALA A 170 4.94 -11.82 -32.35
CA ALA A 170 6.34 -11.92 -31.94
C ALA A 170 7.32 -11.20 -32.88
N GLU A 171 6.98 -11.12 -34.18
CA GLU A 171 7.81 -10.49 -35.19
C GLU A 171 7.75 -8.95 -35.12
N ASN A 172 6.66 -8.39 -34.64
CA ASN A 172 6.42 -6.95 -34.62
C ASN A 172 6.60 -6.34 -33.22
N ALA A 173 6.62 -7.15 -32.16
CA ALA A 173 6.70 -6.67 -30.79
C ALA A 173 8.09 -6.10 -30.47
N PRO A 174 8.22 -4.78 -30.20
CA PRO A 174 9.51 -4.18 -29.88
C PRO A 174 9.95 -4.53 -28.46
N ALA A 175 11.25 -4.81 -28.31
CA ALA A 175 11.84 -5.01 -26.99
C ALA A 175 12.20 -3.70 -26.28
N TYR A 176 12.17 -2.57 -26.97
CA TYR A 176 12.56 -1.25 -26.48
C TYR A 176 13.91 -1.25 -25.74
N ARG A 177 14.93 -1.96 -26.28
CA ARG A 177 16.28 -2.01 -25.69
C ARG A 177 16.86 -0.61 -25.56
N GLY A 178 17.57 -0.34 -24.46
CA GLY A 178 18.09 0.98 -24.16
C GLY A 178 17.06 1.95 -23.59
N LEU A 179 15.75 1.60 -23.54
CA LEU A 179 14.67 2.39 -22.93
C LEU A 179 14.11 1.66 -21.72
N ALA A 180 14.14 2.32 -20.56
CA ALA A 180 13.38 1.86 -19.40
C ALA A 180 11.90 2.16 -19.60
N TYR A 181 11.02 1.18 -19.40
CA TYR A 181 9.58 1.36 -19.54
C TYR A 181 8.79 0.46 -18.58
N ILE A 182 7.52 0.75 -18.42
CA ILE A 182 6.58 -0.02 -17.63
C ILE A 182 5.37 -0.36 -18.47
N VAL A 183 4.82 -1.57 -18.31
CA VAL A 183 3.57 -2.00 -18.93
C VAL A 183 2.52 -2.18 -17.86
N PHE A 184 1.38 -1.54 -18.03
CA PHE A 184 0.18 -1.81 -17.24
C PHE A 184 -0.76 -2.71 -18.03
N GLU A 185 -1.21 -3.76 -17.37
CA GLU A 185 -2.17 -4.71 -17.93
C GLU A 185 -3.49 -4.59 -17.18
N ARG A 186 -4.55 -4.21 -17.91
CA ARG A 186 -5.89 -4.00 -17.39
C ARG A 186 -5.96 -3.08 -16.18
N LEU A 187 -5.28 -1.93 -16.23
CA LEU A 187 -5.41 -0.91 -15.19
C LEU A 187 -6.88 -0.47 -15.11
N PRO A 188 -7.55 -0.61 -13.93
CA PRO A 188 -8.92 -0.12 -13.77
C PRO A 188 -8.97 1.40 -13.84
N LEU A 189 -9.93 1.95 -14.61
CA LEU A 189 -10.01 3.38 -14.87
C LEU A 189 -11.08 4.10 -14.05
N ALA A 190 -11.89 3.40 -13.26
CA ALA A 190 -13.01 3.98 -12.52
C ALA A 190 -12.60 5.14 -11.62
N ASP A 191 -11.49 4.99 -10.88
CA ASP A 191 -10.98 6.00 -9.95
C ASP A 191 -10.38 7.24 -10.66
N PHE A 192 -10.17 7.17 -11.99
CA PHE A 192 -9.57 8.21 -12.80
C PHE A 192 -10.58 8.85 -13.79
N GLY A 193 -11.89 8.68 -13.55
CA GLY A 193 -12.92 9.20 -14.43
C GLY A 193 -12.94 8.51 -15.80
N ASN A 194 -12.64 7.22 -15.84
CA ASN A 194 -12.59 6.36 -17.03
C ASN A 194 -11.57 6.81 -18.09
N ARG A 195 -10.47 7.43 -17.68
CA ARG A 195 -9.34 7.84 -18.53
C ARG A 195 -8.02 7.30 -18.01
N ILE A 196 -7.01 7.25 -18.85
CA ILE A 196 -5.63 6.98 -18.39
C ILE A 196 -5.15 8.19 -17.60
N PRO A 197 -4.75 8.02 -16.30
CA PRO A 197 -4.30 9.12 -15.47
C PRO A 197 -2.95 9.68 -15.92
N GLN A 198 -2.63 10.89 -15.51
CA GLN A 198 -1.30 11.48 -15.66
C GLN A 198 -0.32 10.78 -14.71
N LEU A 199 0.53 9.91 -15.26
CA LEU A 199 1.48 9.12 -14.48
C LEU A 199 2.82 9.82 -14.35
N SER A 200 3.44 9.69 -13.17
CA SER A 200 4.83 10.03 -12.94
C SER A 200 5.49 8.98 -12.06
N PHE A 201 6.79 8.78 -12.26
CA PHE A 201 7.53 7.63 -11.78
C PHE A 201 8.79 8.07 -11.05
N GLU A 202 9.05 7.50 -9.90
CA GLU A 202 10.31 7.59 -9.22
C GLU A 202 11.28 6.56 -9.79
N LEU A 203 12.40 7.04 -10.31
CA LEU A 203 13.39 6.20 -10.98
C LEU A 203 14.72 6.28 -10.23
N MET A 204 15.43 5.16 -10.17
CA MET A 204 16.73 5.06 -9.52
C MET A 204 17.79 4.53 -10.49
N ARG A 205 18.89 5.27 -10.62
CA ARG A 205 20.10 4.82 -11.33
C ARG A 205 21.31 4.98 -10.42
N PRO A 206 21.93 3.89 -9.95
CA PRO A 206 23.17 3.96 -9.15
C PRO A 206 24.29 4.64 -9.90
N LEU A 207 25.00 5.57 -9.26
CA LEU A 207 26.03 6.41 -9.92
C LEU A 207 27.43 6.16 -9.41
N GLY A 208 27.54 5.93 -8.09
CA GLY A 208 28.79 6.00 -7.38
C GLY A 208 29.59 4.70 -7.39
N ARG A 209 30.81 4.80 -6.90
CA ARG A 209 31.61 3.63 -6.56
C ARG A 209 31.15 3.02 -5.25
N LEU A 210 30.66 3.84 -4.30
CA LEU A 210 30.21 3.38 -2.99
C LEU A 210 29.11 2.32 -3.11
N GLU A 211 28.07 2.59 -3.88
CA GLU A 211 26.95 1.68 -4.08
C GLU A 211 27.40 0.36 -4.71
N LYS A 212 28.34 0.42 -5.67
CA LYS A 212 28.91 -0.77 -6.30
C LYS A 212 29.89 -1.54 -5.43
N MET A 213 30.50 -0.87 -4.43
CA MET A 213 31.45 -1.46 -3.52
C MET A 213 30.80 -2.03 -2.25
N THR A 214 29.56 -1.60 -1.94
CA THR A 214 28.82 -2.07 -0.78
C THR A 214 28.49 -3.56 -0.91
N ARG A 215 28.98 -4.37 0.03
CA ARG A 215 28.80 -5.83 0.10
C ARG A 215 27.92 -6.26 1.27
N ALA A 216 27.84 -5.44 2.30
CA ALA A 216 27.06 -5.71 3.48
C ALA A 216 26.35 -4.46 3.98
N MET A 217 25.18 -4.64 4.57
CA MET A 217 24.37 -3.57 5.16
C MET A 217 23.76 -4.05 6.47
N THR A 218 23.69 -3.16 7.45
CA THR A 218 22.92 -3.40 8.67
C THR A 218 21.49 -2.93 8.47
N LEU A 219 20.52 -3.78 8.79
CA LEU A 219 19.10 -3.49 8.75
C LEU A 219 18.57 -3.33 10.17
N ILE A 220 17.94 -2.21 10.43
CA ILE A 220 17.33 -1.84 11.70
C ILE A 220 15.80 -1.81 11.51
N PRO A 221 14.98 -2.38 12.41
CA PRO A 221 13.55 -2.60 12.18
C PRO A 221 12.70 -1.31 12.21
N GLY A 222 13.28 -0.16 12.51
CA GLY A 222 12.52 1.07 12.69
C GLY A 222 11.80 1.12 14.03
N THR A 223 10.63 1.78 14.07
CA THR A 223 9.87 2.07 15.31
C THR A 223 8.67 1.14 15.53
N THR A 224 8.54 0.07 14.76
CA THR A 224 7.46 -0.91 14.91
C THR A 224 8.01 -2.30 15.15
N GLU A 225 7.34 -3.06 15.99
CA GLU A 225 7.66 -4.47 16.27
C GLU A 225 7.50 -5.38 15.05
N PHE A 226 6.82 -4.88 14.01
CA PHE A 226 6.59 -5.57 12.74
C PHE A 226 7.38 -4.96 11.57
N GLY A 227 8.39 -4.14 11.86
CA GLY A 227 9.25 -3.54 10.85
C GLY A 227 10.01 -4.55 9.99
N TYR A 228 10.07 -5.81 10.41
CA TYR A 228 10.67 -6.92 9.68
C TYR A 228 9.68 -7.81 8.95
N GLU A 229 8.37 -7.61 9.12
CA GLU A 229 7.37 -8.45 8.47
C GLU A 229 7.23 -8.11 6.99
N PRO A 230 7.53 -9.06 6.07
CA PRO A 230 7.39 -8.82 4.63
C PRO A 230 5.93 -8.67 4.19
N GLY A 231 5.01 -9.35 4.88
CA GLY A 231 3.57 -9.22 4.66
C GLY A 231 2.99 -7.96 5.29
N THR A 232 1.82 -7.53 4.82
CA THR A 232 1.09 -6.42 5.46
C THR A 232 0.50 -6.87 6.79
N VAL A 233 0.85 -6.19 7.87
CA VAL A 233 0.24 -6.34 9.20
C VAL A 233 -0.78 -5.22 9.40
N VAL A 234 -1.98 -5.56 9.85
CA VAL A 234 -3.02 -4.60 10.16
C VAL A 234 -3.23 -4.49 11.68
N ARG A 235 -3.51 -3.29 12.13
CA ARG A 235 -3.84 -2.97 13.52
C ARG A 235 -5.31 -2.63 13.63
N LEU A 236 -5.99 -3.19 14.63
CA LEU A 236 -7.36 -2.84 14.98
C LEU A 236 -7.36 -1.48 15.71
N LEU A 237 -8.11 -0.50 15.20
CA LEU A 237 -8.30 0.82 15.81
C LEU A 237 -9.62 0.93 16.58
N GLY A 238 -10.61 0.13 16.21
CA GLY A 238 -11.95 0.10 16.80
C GLY A 238 -12.83 -0.88 16.04
N PRO A 239 -14.10 -1.07 16.42
CA PRO A 239 -14.99 -2.01 15.75
C PRO A 239 -15.06 -1.76 14.23
N GLY A 240 -14.56 -2.72 13.44
CA GLY A 240 -14.52 -2.64 11.99
C GLY A 240 -13.53 -1.64 11.39
N GLN A 241 -12.65 -1.02 12.20
CA GLN A 241 -11.64 -0.06 11.73
C GLN A 241 -10.25 -0.65 11.85
N PHE A 242 -9.53 -0.67 10.74
CA PHE A 242 -8.17 -1.20 10.65
C PHE A 242 -7.22 -0.16 10.04
N ALA A 243 -5.95 -0.22 10.42
CA ALA A 243 -4.88 0.53 9.77
C ALA A 243 -3.68 -0.39 9.53
N ALA A 244 -2.91 -0.12 8.49
CA ALA A 244 -1.64 -0.81 8.28
C ALA A 244 -0.66 -0.44 9.39
N GLU A 245 0.07 -1.42 9.91
CA GLU A 245 1.08 -1.26 10.96
C GLU A 245 2.49 -1.10 10.39
N ASN A 246 2.76 -1.76 9.26
CA ASN A 246 4.08 -1.84 8.63
C ASN A 246 4.06 -1.53 7.13
N ARG A 247 3.01 -0.89 6.62
CA ARG A 247 2.88 -0.50 5.22
C ARG A 247 2.56 0.98 5.10
N HIS A 248 3.58 1.79 4.81
CA HIS A 248 3.49 3.23 4.49
C HIS A 248 3.86 3.50 3.03
N ALA A 249 4.53 2.54 2.37
CA ALA A 249 4.89 2.59 0.96
C ALA A 249 3.81 1.89 0.11
N ALA A 250 3.08 2.66 -0.70
CA ALA A 250 1.97 2.13 -1.52
C ALA A 250 2.41 1.14 -2.61
N HIS A 251 3.70 1.10 -2.97
CA HIS A 251 4.26 0.30 -4.06
C HIS A 251 4.82 -1.07 -3.62
N ALA A 252 4.67 -1.44 -2.37
CA ALA A 252 5.11 -2.73 -1.84
C ALA A 252 4.10 -3.27 -0.82
N ALA A 253 4.19 -4.55 -0.49
CA ALA A 253 3.35 -5.19 0.51
C ALA A 253 3.66 -4.70 1.93
N SER A 254 4.92 -4.30 2.18
CA SER A 254 5.39 -3.74 3.44
C SER A 254 6.54 -2.76 3.22
N ASP A 255 6.88 -2.00 4.27
CA ASP A 255 7.99 -1.05 4.22
C ASP A 255 9.35 -1.76 4.10
N VAL A 256 9.51 -2.95 4.70
CA VAL A 256 10.75 -3.72 4.58
C VAL A 256 10.94 -4.27 3.17
N GLU A 257 9.89 -4.69 2.50
CA GLU A 257 9.94 -5.08 1.10
C GLU A 257 10.40 -3.91 0.22
N ALA A 258 9.77 -2.74 0.39
CA ALA A 258 10.19 -1.54 -0.32
C ALA A 258 11.67 -1.19 -0.06
N ALA A 259 12.12 -1.30 1.20
CA ALA A 259 13.49 -1.00 1.59
C ALA A 259 14.51 -2.00 1.01
N LEU A 260 14.17 -3.28 0.96
CA LEU A 260 15.04 -4.32 0.37
C LEU A 260 15.17 -4.17 -1.15
N ASP A 261 14.05 -3.87 -1.80
CA ASP A 261 14.06 -3.57 -3.23
C ASP A 261 14.93 -2.33 -3.54
N ASP A 262 14.80 -1.26 -2.74
CA ASP A 262 15.63 -0.06 -2.86
C ASP A 262 17.11 -0.36 -2.60
N LEU A 263 17.41 -1.20 -1.60
CA LEU A 263 18.76 -1.63 -1.28
C LEU A 263 19.42 -2.36 -2.46
N GLN A 264 18.75 -3.37 -3.01
CA GLN A 264 19.30 -4.17 -4.10
C GLN A 264 19.39 -3.37 -5.41
N ALA A 265 18.46 -2.45 -5.65
CA ALA A 265 18.53 -1.55 -6.81
C ALA A 265 19.65 -0.50 -6.69
N THR A 266 19.93 -0.04 -5.48
CA THR A 266 20.97 0.97 -5.21
C THR A 266 22.35 0.32 -5.07
N CYS A 267 22.43 -0.79 -4.35
CA CYS A 267 23.66 -1.52 -4.07
C CYS A 267 23.63 -2.91 -4.75
N PRO A 268 23.87 -2.97 -6.08
CA PRO A 268 23.67 -4.20 -6.87
C PRO A 268 24.59 -5.36 -6.47
N ASN A 269 25.63 -5.08 -5.68
CA ASN A 269 26.60 -6.06 -5.23
C ASN A 269 26.48 -6.41 -3.73
N VAL A 270 25.37 -6.01 -3.09
CA VAL A 270 25.12 -6.40 -1.71
C VAL A 270 24.91 -7.91 -1.61
N GLU A 271 25.63 -8.55 -0.72
CA GLU A 271 25.65 -10.01 -0.54
C GLU A 271 25.17 -10.42 0.86
N ARG A 272 25.19 -9.48 1.81
CA ARG A 272 24.95 -9.77 3.22
C ARG A 272 24.18 -8.68 3.91
N VAL A 273 23.25 -9.08 4.79
CA VAL A 273 22.51 -8.19 5.68
C VAL A 273 22.73 -8.63 7.13
N ALA A 274 23.05 -7.67 8.00
CA ALA A 274 23.03 -7.86 9.44
C ALA A 274 21.69 -7.40 10.00
N LEU A 275 20.91 -8.31 10.60
CA LEU A 275 19.61 -8.03 11.21
C LEU A 275 19.79 -7.64 12.66
N VAL A 276 19.42 -6.43 13.02
CA VAL A 276 19.38 -5.96 14.40
C VAL A 276 18.12 -6.47 15.08
N VAL A 277 18.28 -7.26 16.13
CA VAL A 277 17.17 -7.72 16.98
C VAL A 277 17.38 -7.18 18.38
N ALA A 278 16.59 -6.16 18.75
CA ALA A 278 16.74 -5.44 20.00
C ALA A 278 15.94 -6.10 21.13
N TRP A 279 16.61 -6.36 22.25
CA TRP A 279 16.02 -6.69 23.54
C TRP A 279 16.41 -5.62 24.56
N PHE A 280 15.74 -5.56 25.71
CA PHE A 280 15.85 -4.45 26.65
C PHE A 280 16.45 -4.90 27.98
N GLY A 281 17.53 -4.20 28.39
CA GLY A 281 18.16 -4.34 29.66
C GLY A 281 17.57 -3.41 30.70
N SER A 282 17.47 -3.85 31.94
CA SER A 282 16.80 -3.14 33.05
C SER A 282 17.75 -2.36 33.98
N ASP A 283 19.05 -2.58 33.88
CA ASP A 283 20.05 -2.03 34.82
C ASP A 283 21.40 -1.88 34.11
N LEU A 284 22.13 -0.80 34.35
CA LEU A 284 23.48 -0.60 33.80
C LEU A 284 24.57 -1.50 34.43
N ARG A 285 24.25 -2.11 35.56
CA ARG A 285 25.19 -3.01 36.25
C ARG A 285 25.04 -4.43 35.70
N ALA A 286 26.09 -4.96 35.11
CA ALA A 286 26.10 -6.26 34.43
C ALA A 286 25.57 -7.44 35.28
N ASP A 287 25.86 -7.44 36.59
CA ASP A 287 25.44 -8.51 37.50
C ASP A 287 23.98 -8.45 37.91
N ASN A 288 23.28 -7.29 37.65
CA ASN A 288 21.94 -7.03 38.14
C ASN A 288 20.92 -6.82 37.01
N PHE A 289 21.36 -6.77 35.77
CA PHE A 289 20.41 -6.50 34.68
C PHE A 289 19.65 -7.78 34.28
N SER A 290 18.39 -7.60 33.97
CA SER A 290 17.58 -8.60 33.29
C SER A 290 17.39 -8.18 31.82
N LEU A 291 17.40 -9.17 30.93
CA LEU A 291 17.17 -8.98 29.51
C LEU A 291 15.78 -9.49 29.14
N THR A 292 14.92 -8.60 28.69
CA THR A 292 13.53 -8.94 28.37
C THR A 292 13.10 -8.34 27.02
N PRO A 293 12.25 -9.04 26.25
CA PRO A 293 11.57 -8.41 25.13
C PRO A 293 10.51 -7.46 25.66
N LYS A 294 10.34 -6.31 25.00
CA LYS A 294 9.32 -5.31 25.35
C LYS A 294 8.46 -4.95 24.15
N VAL A 295 7.26 -4.46 24.44
CA VAL A 295 6.30 -3.97 23.43
C VAL A 295 6.11 -2.46 23.53
N ASP A 296 5.70 -1.82 22.46
CA ASP A 296 5.34 -0.40 22.47
C ASP A 296 3.97 -0.16 23.14
N SER A 297 3.09 -1.18 23.14
CA SER A 297 1.77 -1.14 23.74
C SER A 297 1.27 -2.54 24.07
N ALA A 298 0.84 -2.77 25.30
CA ALA A 298 0.26 -4.05 25.73
C ALA A 298 -1.12 -4.35 25.14
N ILE A 299 -1.87 -3.31 24.73
CA ILE A 299 -3.26 -3.43 24.27
C ILE A 299 -3.41 -3.42 22.76
N LYS A 300 -2.33 -3.26 22.01
CA LYS A 300 -2.35 -3.25 20.56
C LYS A 300 -2.77 -4.62 20.01
N GLN A 301 -3.76 -4.66 19.16
CA GLN A 301 -4.20 -5.87 18.45
C GLN A 301 -3.76 -5.80 17.00
N THR A 302 -2.98 -6.79 16.56
CA THR A 302 -2.41 -6.87 15.20
C THR A 302 -2.74 -8.21 14.56
N PHE A 303 -2.89 -8.25 13.22
CA PHE A 303 -3.22 -9.43 12.45
C PHE A 303 -2.52 -9.44 11.09
N PRO A 304 -2.25 -10.67 10.58
CA PRO A 304 -1.24 -11.59 11.06
C PRO A 304 0.17 -11.01 10.86
N PRO A 305 1.16 -11.43 11.64
CA PRO A 305 1.10 -12.30 12.80
C PRO A 305 0.73 -11.55 14.10
N ASN A 306 0.39 -12.29 15.14
CA ASN A 306 0.34 -11.74 16.50
C ASN A 306 1.77 -11.59 17.03
N TRP A 307 2.01 -10.56 17.83
CA TRP A 307 3.30 -10.38 18.46
C TRP A 307 3.55 -11.43 19.54
N SER A 308 4.64 -12.17 19.43
CA SER A 308 5.20 -13.05 20.43
C SER A 308 6.73 -13.07 20.29
N VAL A 309 7.44 -13.12 21.41
CA VAL A 309 8.91 -13.25 21.44
C VAL A 309 9.29 -14.23 22.56
N ALA A 310 10.02 -15.27 22.25
CA ALA A 310 10.42 -16.33 23.17
C ALA A 310 9.22 -16.88 23.98
N ASP A 311 8.12 -17.16 23.31
CA ASP A 311 6.85 -17.63 23.89
C ASP A 311 6.15 -16.63 24.82
N ILE A 312 6.65 -15.41 24.95
CA ILE A 312 6.02 -14.33 25.71
C ILE A 312 5.01 -13.60 24.80
N PRO A 313 3.71 -13.71 25.06
CA PRO A 313 2.72 -12.97 24.28
C PRO A 313 2.66 -11.49 24.71
N ARG A 314 2.18 -10.63 23.83
CA ARG A 314 2.05 -9.16 24.04
C ARG A 314 1.44 -8.77 25.38
N ILE A 315 0.39 -9.49 25.80
CA ILE A 315 -0.41 -9.11 27.00
C ILE A 315 0.40 -9.21 28.30
N VAL A 316 1.45 -10.04 28.34
CA VAL A 316 2.32 -10.20 29.52
C VAL A 316 3.70 -9.57 29.34
N ALA A 317 4.03 -9.13 28.12
CA ALA A 317 5.29 -8.45 27.85
C ALA A 317 5.31 -7.06 28.50
N PRO A 318 6.45 -6.67 29.13
CA PRO A 318 6.58 -5.30 29.65
C PRO A 318 6.57 -4.28 28.49
N VAL A 319 6.00 -3.11 28.79
CA VAL A 319 5.94 -1.99 27.83
C VAL A 319 7.23 -1.18 27.95
N VAL A 320 7.75 -0.69 26.83
CA VAL A 320 8.89 0.24 26.81
C VAL A 320 8.53 1.55 27.53
N SER A 321 9.52 2.21 28.08
CA SER A 321 9.35 3.52 28.73
C SER A 321 8.77 4.55 27.75
N ALA A 322 8.09 5.57 28.28
CA ALA A 322 7.46 6.61 27.47
C ALA A 322 8.13 7.97 27.68
N VAL A 323 8.27 8.74 26.60
CA VAL A 323 8.72 10.14 26.59
C VAL A 323 7.61 10.99 25.99
N GLY A 324 7.14 11.99 26.73
CA GLY A 324 6.06 12.85 26.26
C GLY A 324 4.78 12.09 25.90
N GLY A 325 4.47 10.99 26.61
CA GLY A 325 3.30 10.16 26.38
C GLY A 325 3.40 9.22 25.17
N ARG A 326 4.57 9.11 24.54
CA ARG A 326 4.83 8.20 23.43
C ARG A 326 5.90 7.17 23.81
N PRO A 327 5.87 5.96 23.25
CA PRO A 327 6.94 4.99 23.46
C PRO A 327 8.31 5.58 23.11
N ALA A 328 9.30 5.41 24.00
CA ALA A 328 10.68 5.89 23.77
C ALA A 328 11.42 5.07 22.72
N PHE A 329 11.00 3.82 22.55
CA PHE A 329 11.58 2.85 21.63
C PHE A 329 10.44 2.16 20.86
N GLY A 330 10.71 1.63 19.66
CA GLY A 330 9.93 0.53 19.10
C GLY A 330 10.10 -0.70 19.99
N GLY A 331 9.13 -1.60 20.02
CA GLY A 331 9.27 -2.85 20.76
C GLY A 331 10.29 -3.81 20.14
N THR A 332 10.51 -4.95 20.80
CA THR A 332 11.27 -6.06 20.21
C THR A 332 10.54 -6.58 18.97
N PRO A 333 11.23 -6.80 17.83
CA PRO A 333 10.60 -7.43 16.67
C PRO A 333 10.04 -8.80 17.02
N SER A 334 8.84 -9.14 16.53
CA SER A 334 8.24 -10.45 16.78
C SER A 334 9.08 -11.58 16.16
N ASP A 335 9.10 -12.75 16.78
CA ASP A 335 9.87 -13.90 16.29
C ASP A 335 9.44 -14.32 14.89
N ASP A 336 8.13 -14.31 14.62
CA ASP A 336 7.58 -14.61 13.30
C ASP A 336 8.09 -13.62 12.24
N SER A 337 8.06 -12.31 12.54
CA SER A 337 8.54 -11.29 11.61
C SER A 337 10.04 -11.45 11.30
N VAL A 338 10.85 -11.76 12.30
CA VAL A 338 12.28 -12.03 12.09
C VAL A 338 12.47 -13.28 11.23
N THR A 339 11.72 -14.34 11.50
CA THR A 339 11.77 -15.60 10.75
C THR A 339 11.33 -15.41 9.29
N HIS A 340 10.23 -14.69 9.06
CA HIS A 340 9.73 -14.39 7.72
C HIS A 340 10.74 -13.53 6.92
N LEU A 341 11.34 -12.53 7.57
CA LEU A 341 12.38 -11.74 6.91
C LEU A 341 13.62 -12.56 6.57
N ILE A 342 14.05 -13.49 7.43
CA ILE A 342 15.16 -14.41 7.13
C ILE A 342 14.84 -15.25 5.88
N GLN A 343 13.60 -15.72 5.74
CA GLN A 343 13.16 -16.47 4.55
C GLN A 343 13.19 -15.58 3.29
N GLU A 344 12.67 -14.37 3.40
CA GLU A 344 12.67 -13.38 2.30
C GLU A 344 14.10 -13.01 1.87
N LEU A 345 14.98 -12.71 2.79
CA LEU A 345 16.39 -12.40 2.49
C LEU A 345 17.10 -13.57 1.81
N ARG A 346 16.82 -14.82 2.21
CA ARG A 346 17.34 -16.01 1.55
C ARG A 346 16.80 -16.17 0.14
N ALA A 347 15.51 -15.93 -0.07
CA ALA A 347 14.89 -15.96 -1.38
C ALA A 347 15.51 -14.92 -2.33
N ARG A 348 15.92 -13.77 -1.80
CA ARG A 348 16.66 -12.72 -2.52
C ARG A 348 18.16 -13.03 -2.72
N GLY A 349 18.66 -14.18 -2.28
CA GLY A 349 20.07 -14.59 -2.40
C GLY A 349 21.01 -13.91 -1.41
N LEU A 350 20.50 -13.28 -0.36
CA LEU A 350 21.30 -12.56 0.63
C LEU A 350 21.71 -13.47 1.79
N LYS A 351 22.96 -13.34 2.24
CA LYS A 351 23.48 -13.96 3.46
C LYS A 351 23.08 -13.15 4.67
N ILE A 352 22.68 -13.82 5.77
CA ILE A 352 22.17 -13.16 6.96
C ILE A 352 23.15 -13.31 8.12
N THR A 353 23.34 -12.22 8.84
CA THR A 353 24.00 -12.22 10.16
C THR A 353 22.98 -11.71 11.17
N LEU A 354 22.61 -12.53 12.15
CA LEU A 354 21.80 -12.06 13.26
C LEU A 354 22.68 -11.17 14.16
N TYR A 355 22.19 -9.96 14.45
CA TYR A 355 22.87 -9.00 15.31
C TYR A 355 22.01 -8.72 16.55
N PRO A 356 22.16 -9.51 17.63
CA PRO A 356 21.47 -9.23 18.89
C PRO A 356 21.94 -7.88 19.44
N PHE A 357 21.00 -7.04 19.83
CA PHE A 357 21.27 -5.71 20.33
C PHE A 357 20.56 -5.50 21.67
N VAL A 358 21.30 -5.07 22.68
CA VAL A 358 20.75 -4.76 24.00
C VAL A 358 20.55 -3.26 24.11
N MET A 359 19.30 -2.84 24.19
CA MET A 359 18.92 -1.47 24.47
C MET A 359 18.64 -1.31 25.96
N MET A 360 19.12 -0.22 26.56
CA MET A 360 18.87 0.02 27.99
C MET A 360 17.61 0.83 28.18
N ASP A 361 16.60 0.22 28.77
CA ASP A 361 15.32 0.86 29.09
C ASP A 361 15.06 0.81 30.60
N ILE A 362 15.69 1.74 31.28
CA ILE A 362 15.64 1.85 32.75
C ILE A 362 14.47 2.74 33.14
N PRO A 363 13.57 2.29 34.04
CA PRO A 363 12.38 3.06 34.41
C PRO A 363 12.72 4.40 35.05
N ALA A 364 11.92 5.41 34.78
CA ALA A 364 12.02 6.70 35.46
C ALA A 364 11.77 6.53 36.98
N GLY A 365 12.46 7.34 37.79
CA GLY A 365 12.33 7.28 39.24
C GLY A 365 12.91 6.03 39.88
N ASN A 366 13.83 5.33 39.19
CA ASN A 366 14.52 4.17 39.71
C ASN A 366 15.45 4.54 40.88
N ALA A 367 15.71 3.59 41.77
CA ALA A 367 16.67 3.67 42.89
C ALA A 367 17.92 2.85 42.62
N LEU A 368 18.30 2.66 41.38
CA LEU A 368 19.46 1.86 40.95
C LEU A 368 20.70 2.76 40.94
N THR A 369 21.74 2.38 41.71
CA THR A 369 22.99 3.14 41.71
C THR A 369 23.65 3.12 40.32
N ASP A 370 23.96 4.32 39.80
CA ASP A 370 24.68 4.47 38.55
C ASP A 370 26.15 3.98 38.71
N PRO A 371 26.58 2.96 37.97
CA PRO A 371 27.92 2.40 38.11
C PRO A 371 29.03 3.34 37.60
N TYR A 372 28.69 4.37 36.80
CA TYR A 372 29.66 5.27 36.19
C TYR A 372 29.82 6.56 36.99
N THR A 373 28.74 7.08 37.58
CA THR A 373 28.74 8.33 38.31
C THR A 373 28.63 8.18 39.82
N GLY A 374 28.17 7.01 40.32
CA GLY A 374 27.85 6.80 41.71
C GLY A 374 26.54 7.44 42.16
N ALA A 375 25.78 8.03 41.28
CA ALA A 375 24.49 8.62 41.59
C ALA A 375 23.48 7.59 42.11
N ALA A 376 22.54 8.00 42.97
CA ALA A 376 21.55 7.12 43.58
C ALA A 376 20.50 6.60 42.61
N SER A 377 20.42 7.13 41.38
CA SER A 377 19.55 6.68 40.32
C SER A 377 20.28 6.66 38.97
N GLN A 378 19.97 5.67 38.15
CA GLN A 378 20.48 5.56 36.79
C GLN A 378 19.69 6.44 35.83
N PRO A 379 20.30 6.95 34.74
CA PRO A 379 19.56 7.70 33.71
C PRO A 379 18.55 6.81 33.02
N THR A 380 17.40 7.39 32.69
CA THR A 380 16.28 6.64 32.08
C THR A 380 16.58 6.15 30.67
N TYR A 381 17.37 6.93 29.91
CA TYR A 381 17.81 6.59 28.55
C TYR A 381 19.29 6.89 28.42
N PRO A 382 20.18 5.94 28.75
CA PRO A 382 21.62 6.20 28.90
C PRO A 382 22.38 6.33 27.59
N TRP A 383 21.73 6.52 26.48
CA TRP A 383 22.33 6.72 25.13
C TRP A 383 21.59 7.70 24.27
#